data_a800eac27eabca9d76f9b059b5ea9158
#
_entry.id   a800eac27eabca9d76f9b059b5ea9158
#
_cell.length_a   1.000
_cell.length_b   1.000
_cell.length_c   1.000
_cell.angle_alpha   90.00
_cell.angle_beta   90.00
_cell.angle_gamma   90.00
#
_symmetry.space_group_name_H-M   'P 1'
#
loop_
_entity.id
_entity.type
_entity.pdbx_description
1 polymer ?
#
loop_
_entity_poly.entity_id
_entity_poly.type
_entity_poly.pdbx_seq_one_letter_code
_entity_poly.pdbx_strand_id
1 'polypeptide(L)'
;MVNSFKTFLKHTAKDFHNQSVNPPIVRASTIIFKSMNDIRKTQAKYKKDPRGGYFDYGRQGTSTTHILQKILSKLEESYHTFLTPTGFGSVFLAIFSVVRPGDEILTVDPVYNPTRMLTKDYLNAVSYTHLTLPTTYG
;
A
#
# COMPACT_ATOMS: atom_id res chain seq x y z
N MET A 1 15.70 21.19 -5.16
CA MET A 1 14.88 20.04 -4.77
C MET A 1 13.62 19.83 -5.64
N VAL A 2 12.86 20.89 -5.98
CA VAL A 2 11.61 20.78 -6.80
C VAL A 2 11.86 20.18 -8.20
N ASN A 3 13.01 20.46 -8.82
CA ASN A 3 13.33 19.91 -10.14
C ASN A 3 13.61 18.39 -10.13
N SER A 4 14.09 17.82 -9.04
CA SER A 4 14.41 16.40 -8.96
C SER A 4 13.15 15.54 -8.86
N PHE A 5 12.10 16.02 -8.18
CA PHE A 5 10.83 15.28 -8.06
C PHE A 5 10.02 15.30 -9.35
N LYS A 6 9.90 16.48 -10.00
CA LYS A 6 9.28 16.58 -11.32
C LYS A 6 9.99 15.70 -12.36
N THR A 7 11.31 15.65 -12.30
CA THR A 7 12.14 14.79 -13.15
C THR A 7 11.90 13.31 -12.83
N PHE A 8 11.82 12.95 -11.57
CA PHE A 8 11.48 11.58 -11.15
C PHE A 8 10.12 11.13 -11.70
N LEU A 9 9.06 11.94 -11.53
CA LEU A 9 7.73 11.62 -12.07
C LEU A 9 7.74 11.40 -13.59
N LYS A 10 8.45 12.26 -14.33
CA LYS A 10 8.55 12.17 -15.80
C LYS A 10 9.34 10.95 -16.29
N HIS A 11 10.26 10.44 -15.46
CA HIS A 11 11.19 9.38 -15.87
C HIS A 11 10.93 8.03 -15.21
N THR A 12 9.97 7.94 -14.31
CA THR A 12 9.60 6.68 -13.65
C THR A 12 9.13 5.59 -14.64
N ALA A 13 8.64 6.01 -15.81
CA ALA A 13 8.21 5.10 -16.88
C ALA A 13 9.32 4.66 -17.84
N LYS A 14 10.52 5.24 -17.80
CA LYS A 14 11.60 4.96 -18.76
C LYS A 14 12.18 3.56 -18.71
N ASP A 15 11.99 2.86 -17.61
CA ASP A 15 12.45 1.47 -17.44
C ASP A 15 11.55 0.45 -18.17
N PHE A 16 10.50 0.92 -18.86
CA PHE A 16 9.56 0.09 -19.61
C PHE A 16 9.74 0.27 -21.11
N HIS A 17 9.88 -0.82 -21.82
CA HIS A 17 10.32 -0.98 -23.21
C HIS A 17 9.50 -0.25 -24.31
N ASN A 18 8.50 0.59 -24.00
CA ASN A 18 7.55 1.10 -24.97
C ASN A 18 7.74 2.57 -25.38
N GLN A 19 8.82 3.23 -25.03
CA GLN A 19 9.10 4.64 -25.38
C GLN A 19 7.95 5.61 -25.05
N SER A 20 6.91 5.19 -24.31
CA SER A 20 5.81 6.05 -23.93
C SER A 20 6.18 6.91 -22.72
N VAL A 21 5.62 8.12 -22.65
CA VAL A 21 5.82 9.01 -21.49
C VAL A 21 5.15 8.41 -20.23
N ASN A 22 4.03 7.74 -20.42
CA ASN A 22 3.29 7.09 -19.35
C ASN A 22 3.61 5.60 -19.27
N PRO A 23 3.67 5.02 -18.07
CA PRO A 23 3.81 3.59 -17.92
C PRO A 23 2.59 2.87 -18.53
N PRO A 24 2.79 1.72 -19.18
CA PRO A 24 1.69 0.93 -19.70
C PRO A 24 0.81 0.40 -18.57
N ILE A 25 -0.49 0.28 -18.82
CA ILE A 25 -1.42 -0.36 -17.89
C ILE A 25 -1.32 -1.88 -18.09
N VAL A 26 -0.73 -2.55 -17.10
CA VAL A 26 -0.59 -4.01 -17.09
C VAL A 26 -1.68 -4.63 -16.22
N ARG A 27 -2.58 -5.38 -16.84
CA ARG A 27 -3.61 -6.18 -16.16
C ARG A 27 -3.29 -7.66 -16.38
N ALA A 28 -2.77 -8.30 -15.35
CA ALA A 28 -2.40 -9.70 -15.42
C ALA A 28 -2.73 -10.40 -14.11
N SER A 29 -3.19 -11.65 -14.21
CA SER A 29 -3.29 -12.59 -13.10
C SER A 29 -2.10 -13.55 -13.14
N THR A 30 -1.94 -14.25 -14.23
CA THR A 30 -0.84 -15.20 -14.44
C THR A 30 0.32 -14.51 -15.15
N ILE A 31 1.52 -14.73 -14.66
CA ILE A 31 2.78 -14.27 -15.27
C ILE A 31 3.48 -15.47 -15.89
N ILE A 32 3.80 -15.37 -17.18
CA ILE A 32 4.45 -16.44 -17.93
C ILE A 32 5.96 -16.30 -17.83
N PHE A 33 6.63 -17.37 -17.44
CA PHE A 33 8.08 -17.47 -17.37
C PHE A 33 8.61 -18.44 -18.41
N LYS A 34 9.83 -18.20 -18.87
CA LYS A 34 10.49 -19.07 -19.84
C LYS A 34 10.91 -20.42 -19.24
N SER A 35 11.15 -20.47 -17.94
CA SER A 35 11.56 -21.68 -17.23
C SER A 35 11.17 -21.67 -15.76
N MET A 36 11.11 -22.84 -15.13
CA MET A 36 10.96 -22.99 -13.68
C MET A 36 12.09 -22.31 -12.89
N ASN A 37 13.28 -22.25 -13.48
CA ASN A 37 14.42 -21.58 -12.85
C ASN A 37 14.20 -20.06 -12.76
N ASP A 38 13.56 -19.45 -13.75
CA ASP A 38 13.24 -18.02 -13.75
C ASP A 38 12.21 -17.68 -12.67
N ILE A 39 11.22 -18.55 -12.47
CA ILE A 39 10.27 -18.42 -11.35
C ILE A 39 11.02 -18.42 -10.02
N ARG A 40 11.86 -19.44 -9.79
CA ARG A 40 12.64 -19.56 -8.54
C ARG A 40 13.54 -18.35 -8.30
N LYS A 41 14.19 -17.83 -9.34
CA LYS A 41 15.00 -16.62 -9.26
C LYS A 41 14.17 -15.39 -8.90
N THR A 42 12.99 -15.24 -9.49
CA THR A 42 12.07 -14.14 -9.20
C THR A 42 11.57 -14.21 -7.76
N GLN A 43 11.18 -15.39 -7.30
CA GLN A 43 10.75 -15.60 -5.91
C GLN A 43 11.89 -15.33 -4.90
N ALA A 44 13.12 -15.74 -5.23
CA ALA A 44 14.28 -15.43 -4.39
C ALA A 44 14.56 -13.93 -4.30
N LYS A 45 14.43 -13.20 -5.42
CA LYS A 45 14.53 -11.73 -5.44
C LYS A 45 13.43 -11.08 -4.61
N TYR A 46 12.19 -11.52 -4.75
CA TYR A 46 11.06 -11.01 -3.95
C TYR A 46 11.28 -11.23 -2.46
N LYS A 47 11.73 -12.41 -2.03
CA LYS A 47 12.06 -12.69 -0.62
C LYS A 47 13.15 -11.76 -0.08
N LYS A 48 14.14 -11.43 -0.90
CA LYS A 48 15.25 -10.54 -0.52
C LYS A 48 14.82 -9.07 -0.48
N ASP A 49 14.01 -8.66 -1.44
CA ASP A 49 13.50 -7.30 -1.56
C ASP A 49 12.05 -7.31 -2.05
N PRO A 50 11.06 -7.36 -1.12
CA PRO A 50 9.64 -7.35 -1.47
C PRO A 50 9.19 -6.07 -2.19
N ARG A 51 9.98 -5.00 -2.14
CA ARG A 51 9.70 -3.70 -2.77
C ARG A 51 10.34 -3.55 -4.15
N GLY A 52 11.13 -4.52 -4.57
CA GLY A 52 11.91 -4.47 -5.81
C GLY A 52 11.09 -4.64 -7.10
N GLY A 53 9.76 -4.84 -7.00
CA GLY A 53 8.90 -5.01 -8.17
C GLY A 53 9.07 -6.38 -8.85
N TYR A 54 9.40 -7.39 -8.09
CA TYR A 54 9.51 -8.78 -8.56
C TYR A 54 8.20 -9.51 -8.31
N PHE A 55 7.48 -9.87 -9.36
CA PHE A 55 6.17 -10.53 -9.26
C PHE A 55 6.22 -11.89 -9.97
N ASP A 56 5.73 -12.93 -9.32
CA ASP A 56 5.49 -14.23 -9.94
C ASP A 56 4.00 -14.49 -10.20
N TYR A 57 3.14 -13.67 -9.61
CA TYR A 57 1.70 -13.73 -9.80
C TYR A 57 1.07 -12.33 -9.65
N GLY A 58 0.08 -12.00 -10.50
CA GLY A 58 -0.54 -10.67 -10.56
C GLY A 58 -1.24 -10.22 -9.28
N ARG A 59 -1.60 -11.13 -8.35
CA ARG A 59 -2.13 -10.78 -7.02
C ARG A 59 -1.10 -10.02 -6.17
N GLN A 60 0.18 -10.28 -6.35
CA GLN A 60 1.24 -9.57 -5.65
C GLN A 60 1.43 -8.14 -6.19
N GLY A 61 0.91 -7.87 -7.37
CA GLY A 61 1.01 -6.62 -8.08
C GLY A 61 1.47 -6.81 -9.53
N THR A 62 1.51 -5.69 -10.24
CA THR A 62 2.04 -5.59 -11.59
C THR A 62 2.99 -4.39 -11.67
N SER A 63 3.65 -4.20 -12.80
CA SER A 63 4.47 -3.01 -13.01
C SER A 63 3.69 -1.71 -12.80
N THR A 64 2.41 -1.66 -13.16
CA THR A 64 1.54 -0.49 -12.97
C THR A 64 1.39 -0.13 -11.49
N THR A 65 1.00 -1.10 -10.66
CA THR A 65 0.82 -0.89 -9.22
C THR A 65 2.14 -0.55 -8.54
N HIS A 66 3.22 -1.23 -8.94
CA HIS A 66 4.54 -0.99 -8.39
C HIS A 66 5.07 0.43 -8.67
N ILE A 67 4.85 0.95 -9.89
CA ILE A 67 5.22 2.32 -10.23
C ILE A 67 4.46 3.31 -9.35
N LEU A 68 3.15 3.13 -9.17
CA LEU A 68 2.34 4.00 -8.33
C LEU A 68 2.82 3.94 -6.86
N GLN A 69 3.10 2.76 -6.33
CA GLN A 69 3.67 2.59 -4.99
C GLN A 69 5.00 3.35 -4.83
N LYS A 70 5.89 3.25 -5.82
CA LYS A 70 7.17 3.99 -5.82
C LYS A 70 6.97 5.50 -5.82
N ILE A 71 6.05 5.99 -6.65
CA ILE A 71 5.75 7.43 -6.75
C ILE A 71 5.23 7.94 -5.41
N LEU A 72 4.24 7.27 -4.83
CA LEU A 72 3.64 7.66 -3.57
C LEU A 72 4.63 7.55 -2.41
N SER A 73 5.43 6.48 -2.35
CA SER A 73 6.47 6.35 -1.34
C SER A 73 7.50 7.48 -1.41
N LYS A 74 7.84 7.91 -2.62
CA LYS A 74 8.76 9.04 -2.81
C LYS A 74 8.13 10.39 -2.46
N LEU A 75 6.84 10.56 -2.75
CA LEU A 75 6.09 11.77 -2.43
C LEU A 75 5.95 11.96 -0.93
N GLU A 76 5.60 10.89 -0.21
CA GLU A 76 5.37 10.87 1.24
C GLU A 76 6.66 10.59 2.05
N GLU A 77 7.81 10.51 1.39
CA GLU A 77 9.10 10.17 2.01
C GLU A 77 9.03 8.89 2.88
N SER A 78 8.14 7.98 2.49
CA SER A 78 7.85 6.75 3.24
C SER A 78 8.71 5.58 2.78
N TYR A 79 8.87 4.59 3.66
CA TYR A 79 9.59 3.36 3.34
C TYR A 79 8.90 2.55 2.25
N HIS A 80 7.57 2.44 2.28
CA HIS A 80 6.78 1.73 1.28
C HIS A 80 5.32 2.18 1.33
N THR A 81 4.62 2.03 0.21
CA THR A 81 3.19 2.31 0.08
C THR A 81 2.44 1.04 -0.28
N PHE A 82 1.40 0.73 0.47
CA PHE A 82 0.42 -0.30 0.12
C PHE A 82 -0.81 0.33 -0.54
N LEU A 83 -1.24 -0.23 -1.65
CA LEU A 83 -2.44 0.21 -2.35
C LEU A 83 -3.63 -0.64 -1.93
N THR A 84 -4.74 -0.01 -1.63
CA THR A 84 -6.01 -0.65 -1.32
C THR A 84 -7.08 -0.20 -2.30
N PRO A 85 -8.12 -1.02 -2.54
CA PRO A 85 -9.17 -0.67 -3.51
C PRO A 85 -10.10 0.44 -3.03
N THR A 86 -10.08 0.78 -1.74
CA THR A 86 -10.95 1.81 -1.14
C THR A 86 -10.21 2.58 -0.04
N GLY A 87 -10.62 3.84 0.19
CA GLY A 87 -10.07 4.65 1.29
C GLY A 87 -10.32 4.01 2.66
N PHE A 88 -11.52 3.45 2.88
CA PHE A 88 -11.81 2.73 4.14
C PHE A 88 -10.95 1.46 4.28
N GLY A 89 -10.66 0.78 3.19
CA GLY A 89 -9.70 -0.34 3.19
C GLY A 89 -8.31 0.06 3.67
N SER A 90 -7.87 1.28 3.36
CA SER A 90 -6.60 1.82 3.87
C SER A 90 -6.64 2.06 5.38
N VAL A 91 -7.73 2.64 5.89
CA VAL A 91 -7.93 2.84 7.33
C VAL A 91 -7.95 1.51 8.06
N PHE A 92 -8.72 0.54 7.53
CA PHE A 92 -8.80 -0.80 8.09
C PHE A 92 -7.42 -1.46 8.15
N LEU A 93 -6.69 -1.46 7.04
CA LEU A 93 -5.36 -2.05 6.97
C LEU A 93 -4.38 -1.39 7.95
N ALA A 94 -4.40 -0.06 8.05
CA ALA A 94 -3.54 0.69 8.96
C ALA A 94 -3.78 0.28 10.43
N ILE A 95 -5.04 0.25 10.87
CA ILE A 95 -5.41 -0.15 12.23
C ILE A 95 -5.01 -1.61 12.47
N PHE A 96 -5.44 -2.52 11.61
CA PHE A 96 -5.17 -3.95 11.78
C PHE A 96 -3.70 -4.35 11.71
N SER A 97 -2.86 -3.53 11.10
CA SER A 97 -1.42 -3.79 11.02
C SER A 97 -0.70 -3.62 12.37
N VAL A 98 -1.26 -2.84 13.29
CA VAL A 98 -0.61 -2.45 14.55
C VAL A 98 -1.35 -2.93 15.79
N VAL A 99 -2.66 -3.13 15.71
CA VAL A 99 -3.53 -3.45 16.86
C VAL A 99 -3.66 -4.96 17.06
N ARG A 100 -3.65 -5.41 18.30
CA ARG A 100 -3.81 -6.81 18.72
C ARG A 100 -4.94 -6.95 19.73
N PRO A 101 -5.57 -8.13 19.87
CA PRO A 101 -6.56 -8.37 20.92
C PRO A 101 -6.05 -7.96 22.30
N GLY A 102 -6.83 -7.12 22.99
CA GLY A 102 -6.45 -6.56 24.30
C GLY A 102 -5.85 -5.14 24.24
N ASP A 103 -5.50 -4.64 23.05
CA ASP A 103 -5.01 -3.27 22.91
C ASP A 103 -6.14 -2.24 23.02
N GLU A 104 -5.80 -1.01 23.36
CA GLU A 104 -6.70 0.11 23.43
C GLU A 104 -6.54 1.02 22.20
N ILE A 105 -7.66 1.48 21.64
CA ILE A 105 -7.67 2.41 20.49
C ILE A 105 -8.24 3.74 20.95
N LEU A 106 -7.41 4.78 20.92
CA LEU A 106 -7.80 6.14 21.23
C LEU A 106 -8.09 6.92 19.96
N THR A 107 -9.30 7.47 19.85
CA THR A 107 -9.70 8.31 18.71
C THR A 107 -10.21 9.65 19.16
N VAL A 108 -10.13 10.67 18.27
CA VAL A 108 -10.80 11.96 18.49
C VAL A 108 -12.29 11.82 18.21
N ASP A 109 -13.12 12.61 18.90
CA ASP A 109 -14.57 12.53 18.72
C ASP A 109 -15.04 12.79 17.28
N PRO A 110 -14.55 13.81 16.54
CA PRO A 110 -14.93 14.06 15.15
C PRO A 110 -14.21 13.15 14.14
N VAL A 111 -13.80 11.94 14.53
CA VAL A 111 -13.20 10.99 13.58
C VAL A 111 -14.21 10.58 12.49
N TYR A 112 -13.70 10.27 11.31
CA TYR A 112 -14.48 9.74 10.18
C TYR A 112 -15.39 8.59 10.64
N ASN A 113 -16.69 8.72 10.41
CA ASN A 113 -17.71 7.84 10.99
C ASN A 113 -17.47 6.33 10.74
N PRO A 114 -17.07 5.85 9.53
CA PRO A 114 -16.73 4.45 9.33
C PRO A 114 -15.56 3.98 10.20
N THR A 115 -14.59 4.84 10.51
CA THR A 115 -13.50 4.51 11.45
C THR A 115 -14.05 4.34 12.87
N ARG A 116 -14.99 5.21 13.30
CA ARG A 116 -15.66 5.08 14.60
C ARG A 116 -16.44 3.77 14.69
N MET A 117 -17.22 3.43 13.65
CA MET A 117 -17.93 2.15 13.61
C MET A 117 -16.99 0.95 13.66
N LEU A 118 -15.88 1.01 12.92
CA LEU A 118 -14.87 -0.06 12.96
C LEU A 118 -14.33 -0.27 14.37
N THR A 119 -13.91 0.80 15.05
CA THR A 119 -13.28 0.70 16.37
C THR A 119 -14.28 0.37 17.46
N LYS A 120 -15.49 0.98 17.43
CA LYS A 120 -16.51 0.82 18.45
C LYS A 120 -17.29 -0.51 18.32
N ASP A 121 -17.70 -0.86 17.11
CA ASP A 121 -18.65 -1.95 16.90
C ASP A 121 -17.95 -3.25 16.56
N TYR A 122 -17.01 -3.22 15.61
CA TYR A 122 -16.35 -4.44 15.14
C TYR A 122 -15.15 -4.85 16.02
N LEU A 123 -14.25 -3.91 16.31
CA LEU A 123 -13.06 -4.25 17.09
C LEU A 123 -13.37 -4.52 18.56
N ASN A 124 -14.32 -3.78 19.14
CA ASN A 124 -14.76 -4.05 20.50
C ASN A 124 -15.34 -5.47 20.67
N ALA A 125 -16.06 -5.98 19.66
CA ALA A 125 -16.57 -7.34 19.65
C ALA A 125 -15.47 -8.43 19.63
N VAL A 126 -14.24 -8.08 19.23
CA VAL A 126 -13.08 -8.98 19.20
C VAL A 126 -12.02 -8.63 20.25
N SER A 127 -12.45 -8.04 21.37
CA SER A 127 -11.61 -7.73 22.54
C SER A 127 -10.65 -6.55 22.38
N TYR A 128 -11.06 -5.52 21.64
CA TYR A 128 -10.37 -4.22 21.64
C TYR A 128 -11.17 -3.19 22.44
N THR A 129 -10.51 -2.33 23.21
CA THR A 129 -11.17 -1.23 23.91
C THR A 129 -11.10 0.04 23.09
N HIS A 130 -12.23 0.72 22.93
CA HIS A 130 -12.33 1.99 22.22
C HIS A 130 -12.49 3.15 23.21
N LEU A 131 -11.58 4.12 23.14
CA LEU A 131 -11.60 5.35 23.90
C LEU A 131 -11.78 6.55 22.97
N THR A 132 -12.67 7.47 23.32
CA THR A 132 -12.86 8.73 22.61
C THR A 132 -12.38 9.91 23.44
N LEU A 133 -11.56 10.78 22.86
CA LEU A 133 -11.23 12.07 23.44
C LEU A 133 -12.33 13.08 23.05
N PRO A 134 -12.99 13.74 24.03
CA PRO A 134 -13.88 14.84 23.73
C PRO A 134 -13.08 16.00 23.13
N THR A 135 -13.57 16.58 22.06
CA THR A 135 -13.05 17.85 21.55
C THR A 135 -13.66 18.96 22.39
N THR A 136 -12.93 19.47 23.35
CA THR A 136 -13.27 20.73 23.99
C THR A 136 -12.97 21.84 22.98
N TYR A 137 -14.01 22.36 22.34
CA TYR A 137 -13.93 23.69 21.75
C TYR A 137 -13.96 24.67 22.92
N GLY A 138 -12.82 25.27 23.24
CA GLY A 138 -12.75 26.45 24.08
C GLY A 138 -13.19 27.67 23.28
#